data_58c50158aa3b56e6d0d88a566da28c70
#
_entry.id   58c50158aa3b56e6d0d88a566da28c70
#
_cell.length_a   1.000
_cell.length_b   1.000
_cell.length_c   1.000
_cell.angle_alpha   90.00
_cell.angle_beta   90.00
_cell.angle_gamma   90.00
#
_symmetry.space_group_name_H-M   'P 1'
#
loop_
_entity.id
_entity.type
_entity.pdbx_description
1 polymer ?
#
loop_
_entity_poly.entity_id
_entity_poly.type
_entity_poly.pdbx_seq_one_letter_code
_entity_poly.pdbx_strand_id
1 'polypeptide(L)'
;MGTQRAFAKLARSATALLAAAGVALAAAPIAAAVPASATGNDQVLSWTEMGEWGPKANDFPTVMVNQGMTENISPEGTNVQCVPAPGDNPVVMIHGMNSNSYQTYARMAPELKAMGKCLYAFNVGKLGPDEFSVLGSIPTMRNMTPLDTALAELTAKIETLKAETGATEVDIVGHSAGGTLAAAYAKQEQGRGIGTVVSLAGVLHGTSLLGISYGLEELNQFDNAGDKAAGYIVSPSLVDLMQHGQFMAKINEGGLEQPGVNYVAISTQVDEAVTPMAASQWNAPTSNNILLQDGCSADLSGHIGLTFSPRAIALVANALGRNVEVPCVPVTAVVEGGINDNANVRPEHVNAVSDGITEMDGRIAQAAGAR
;
A
#
# COMPACT_ATOMS: atom_id res chain seq x y z
N MET A 1 3.73 -22.33 -34.60
CA MET A 1 4.77 -22.32 -33.53
C MET A 1 4.72 -21.06 -32.63
N GLY A 2 4.31 -19.90 -33.13
CA GLY A 2 4.22 -18.66 -32.36
C GLY A 2 3.13 -18.66 -31.27
N THR A 3 1.94 -19.14 -31.58
CA THR A 3 0.77 -19.17 -30.68
C THR A 3 0.98 -20.05 -29.44
N GLN A 4 1.60 -21.23 -29.57
CA GLN A 4 1.87 -22.10 -28.42
C GLN A 4 2.89 -21.51 -27.44
N ARG A 5 3.87 -20.76 -27.95
CA ARG A 5 4.83 -20.04 -27.08
C ARG A 5 4.20 -18.85 -26.36
N ALA A 6 3.27 -18.13 -27.02
CA ALA A 6 2.51 -17.06 -26.41
C ALA A 6 1.58 -17.58 -25.30
N PHE A 7 0.85 -18.67 -25.52
CA PHE A 7 0.03 -19.30 -24.48
C PHE A 7 0.84 -19.83 -23.28
N ALA A 8 2.02 -20.40 -23.52
CA ALA A 8 2.89 -20.85 -22.44
C ALA A 8 3.48 -19.68 -21.62
N LYS A 9 3.78 -18.54 -22.26
CA LYS A 9 4.17 -17.31 -21.57
C LYS A 9 2.99 -16.75 -20.75
N LEU A 10 1.80 -16.69 -21.34
CA LEU A 10 0.57 -16.23 -20.65
C LEU A 10 0.28 -17.06 -19.38
N ALA A 11 0.37 -18.39 -19.45
CA ALA A 11 0.14 -19.26 -18.31
C ALA A 11 1.17 -19.06 -17.19
N ARG A 12 2.44 -18.85 -17.54
CA ARG A 12 3.50 -18.55 -16.55
C ARG A 12 3.33 -17.17 -15.92
N SER A 13 2.94 -16.16 -16.70
CA SER A 13 2.67 -14.82 -16.20
C SER A 13 1.43 -14.79 -15.29
N ALA A 14 0.38 -15.55 -15.60
CA ALA A 14 -0.82 -15.65 -14.77
C ALA A 14 -0.51 -16.29 -13.39
N THR A 15 0.34 -17.33 -13.36
CA THR A 15 0.74 -17.96 -12.10
C THR A 15 1.62 -17.03 -11.25
N ALA A 16 2.50 -16.25 -11.89
CA ALA A 16 3.33 -15.26 -11.19
C ALA A 16 2.52 -14.05 -10.70
N LEU A 17 1.53 -13.59 -11.47
CA LEU A 17 0.58 -12.54 -11.06
C LEU A 17 -0.20 -12.93 -9.81
N LEU A 18 -0.65 -14.18 -9.70
CA LEU A 18 -1.35 -14.69 -8.52
C LEU A 18 -0.42 -14.78 -7.30
N ALA A 19 0.84 -15.13 -7.49
CA ALA A 19 1.83 -15.19 -6.40
C ALA A 19 2.26 -13.78 -5.93
N ALA A 20 2.46 -12.84 -6.86
CA ALA A 20 2.84 -11.46 -6.55
C ALA A 20 1.67 -10.65 -5.97
N ALA A 21 0.42 -11.03 -6.26
CA ALA A 21 -0.77 -10.42 -5.65
C ALA A 21 -0.99 -10.82 -4.19
N GLY A 22 -0.10 -11.62 -3.58
CA GLY A 22 -0.15 -12.00 -2.16
C GLY A 22 -1.35 -12.88 -1.78
N VAL A 23 -1.97 -13.56 -2.76
CA VAL A 23 -3.11 -14.44 -2.49
C VAL A 23 -2.61 -15.81 -2.03
N ALA A 24 -2.20 -15.90 -0.77
CA ALA A 24 -2.17 -17.19 -0.07
C ALA A 24 -3.62 -17.54 0.32
N LEU A 25 -4.32 -18.27 -0.54
CA LEU A 25 -5.59 -18.92 -0.20
C LEU A 25 -5.31 -20.05 0.81
N ALA A 26 -5.09 -19.69 2.07
CA ALA A 26 -5.16 -20.65 3.15
C ALA A 26 -6.64 -20.85 3.49
N ALA A 27 -7.22 -21.96 3.02
CA ALA A 27 -8.51 -22.42 3.49
C ALA A 27 -8.36 -22.90 4.95
N ALA A 28 -8.39 -21.97 5.90
CA ALA A 28 -8.55 -22.28 7.32
C ALA A 28 -10.05 -22.18 7.68
N PRO A 29 -10.56 -23.02 8.59
CA PRO A 29 -11.94 -22.90 9.05
C PRO A 29 -12.11 -21.56 9.75
N ILE A 30 -13.01 -20.73 9.23
CA ILE A 30 -13.30 -19.38 9.73
C ILE A 30 -14.10 -19.51 11.01
N ALA A 31 -13.44 -19.38 12.14
CA ALA A 31 -14.12 -18.96 13.36
C ALA A 31 -14.29 -17.43 13.24
N ALA A 32 -15.52 -16.95 13.13
CA ALA A 32 -15.79 -15.53 13.12
C ALA A 32 -15.27 -14.92 14.44
N ALA A 33 -14.23 -14.10 14.33
CA ALA A 33 -13.78 -13.30 15.47
C ALA A 33 -14.87 -12.29 15.81
N VAL A 34 -15.29 -12.24 17.07
CA VAL A 34 -16.18 -11.19 17.56
C VAL A 34 -15.40 -9.87 17.52
N PRO A 35 -15.90 -8.83 16.85
CA PRO A 35 -15.23 -7.53 16.86
C PRO A 35 -15.03 -7.06 18.30
N ALA A 36 -13.88 -6.50 18.59
CA ALA A 36 -13.63 -5.86 19.88
C ALA A 36 -14.61 -4.69 20.03
N SER A 37 -15.50 -4.77 21.01
CA SER A 37 -16.41 -3.67 21.32
C SER A 37 -15.57 -2.46 21.74
N ALA A 38 -15.80 -1.31 21.10
CA ALA A 38 -15.22 -0.04 21.49
C ALA A 38 -15.51 0.21 22.97
N THR A 39 -14.48 0.41 23.77
CA THR A 39 -14.61 0.75 25.18
C THR A 39 -14.71 2.27 25.29
N GLY A 40 -15.92 2.77 25.59
CA GLY A 40 -16.18 4.20 25.74
C GLY A 40 -16.95 4.82 24.58
N ASN A 41 -17.04 6.15 24.52
CA ASN A 41 -17.81 6.92 23.53
C ASN A 41 -17.24 6.92 22.10
N ASP A 42 -16.30 6.05 21.77
CA ASP A 42 -15.64 5.98 20.47
C ASP A 42 -16.49 5.20 19.45
N GLN A 43 -17.55 5.82 18.96
CA GLN A 43 -18.37 5.29 17.89
C GLN A 43 -17.77 5.71 16.53
N VAL A 44 -17.65 4.74 15.60
CA VAL A 44 -17.24 5.04 14.22
C VAL A 44 -18.23 6.01 13.58
N LEU A 45 -17.69 7.08 12.99
CA LEU A 45 -18.47 8.17 12.40
C LEU A 45 -19.12 7.67 11.10
N SER A 46 -20.45 7.77 11.02
CA SER A 46 -21.23 7.24 9.91
C SER A 46 -20.88 7.84 8.54
N TRP A 47 -20.45 9.10 8.51
CA TRP A 47 -20.06 9.75 7.26
C TRP A 47 -18.76 9.17 6.63
N THR A 48 -17.99 8.40 7.40
CA THR A 48 -16.81 7.70 6.87
C THR A 48 -17.14 6.50 6.00
N GLU A 49 -18.40 6.03 6.07
CA GLU A 49 -18.88 4.82 5.39
C GLU A 49 -18.14 3.54 5.80
N MET A 50 -17.49 3.58 6.96
CA MET A 50 -16.75 2.47 7.53
C MET A 50 -17.56 1.83 8.66
N GLY A 51 -17.33 0.53 8.87
CA GLY A 51 -17.94 -0.23 9.94
C GLY A 51 -17.18 -0.14 11.26
N GLU A 52 -17.59 -0.95 12.23
CA GLU A 52 -16.96 -1.06 13.55
C GLU A 52 -15.47 -1.39 13.47
N TRP A 53 -14.77 -1.18 14.57
CA TRP A 53 -13.36 -1.52 14.66
C TRP A 53 -13.13 -3.02 14.62
N GLY A 54 -12.20 -3.44 13.76
CA GLY A 54 -11.58 -4.75 13.88
C GLY A 54 -10.47 -4.73 14.94
N PRO A 55 -10.15 -5.88 15.55
CA PRO A 55 -9.14 -5.97 16.59
C PRO A 55 -7.74 -5.63 16.05
N LYS A 56 -6.89 -5.03 16.91
CA LYS A 56 -5.47 -4.88 16.59
C LYS A 56 -4.86 -6.24 16.24
N ALA A 57 -4.03 -6.26 15.22
CA ALA A 57 -3.28 -7.46 14.82
C ALA A 57 -1.82 -7.10 14.50
N ASN A 58 -0.89 -7.94 14.90
CA ASN A 58 0.54 -7.67 14.75
C ASN A 58 1.12 -8.18 13.44
N ASP A 59 0.35 -8.96 12.67
CA ASP A 59 0.78 -9.55 11.41
C ASP A 59 -0.38 -9.73 10.44
N PHE A 60 -0.05 -9.85 9.16
CA PHE A 60 -1.04 -9.98 8.09
C PHE A 60 -1.90 -11.26 8.16
N PRO A 61 -1.35 -12.47 8.46
CA PRO A 61 -2.17 -13.66 8.64
C PRO A 61 -3.26 -13.49 9.70
N THR A 62 -2.94 -12.89 10.84
CA THR A 62 -3.91 -12.60 11.92
C THR A 62 -5.00 -11.63 11.43
N VAL A 63 -4.64 -10.61 10.67
CA VAL A 63 -5.61 -9.67 10.07
C VAL A 63 -6.58 -10.40 9.16
N MET A 64 -6.10 -11.29 8.29
CA MET A 64 -6.93 -12.04 7.35
C MET A 64 -7.95 -12.94 8.09
N VAL A 65 -7.52 -13.58 9.18
CA VAL A 65 -8.40 -14.37 10.03
C VAL A 65 -9.46 -13.49 10.71
N ASN A 66 -9.04 -12.37 11.29
CA ASN A 66 -9.95 -11.45 11.98
C ASN A 66 -10.99 -10.82 11.05
N GLN A 67 -10.61 -10.49 9.84
CA GLN A 67 -11.51 -9.87 8.88
C GLN A 67 -12.50 -10.87 8.27
N GLY A 68 -12.05 -12.08 7.94
CA GLY A 68 -12.86 -13.03 7.18
C GLY A 68 -13.38 -12.39 5.89
N MET A 69 -14.71 -12.39 5.72
CA MET A 69 -15.39 -11.77 4.56
C MET A 69 -16.12 -10.47 4.91
N THR A 70 -15.88 -9.91 6.09
CA THR A 70 -16.55 -8.67 6.53
C THR A 70 -15.96 -7.47 5.80
N GLU A 71 -16.82 -6.73 5.11
CA GLU A 71 -16.43 -5.50 4.41
C GLU A 71 -16.38 -4.30 5.36
N ASN A 72 -15.60 -3.29 4.98
CA ASN A 72 -15.56 -1.96 5.59
C ASN A 72 -15.26 -1.93 7.10
N ILE A 73 -14.52 -2.91 7.63
CA ILE A 73 -14.02 -2.86 9.00
C ILE A 73 -13.03 -1.69 9.12
N SER A 74 -13.20 -0.84 10.14
CA SER A 74 -12.23 0.19 10.49
C SER A 74 -11.05 -0.40 11.24
N PRO A 75 -9.81 0.03 10.99
CA PRO A 75 -8.71 -0.22 11.92
C PRO A 75 -9.03 0.40 13.29
N GLU A 76 -8.66 -0.29 14.37
CA GLU A 76 -8.88 0.22 15.73
C GLU A 76 -8.27 1.62 15.91
N GLY A 77 -9.03 2.54 16.49
CA GLY A 77 -8.60 3.91 16.76
C GLY A 77 -8.81 4.89 15.59
N THR A 78 -9.35 4.45 14.46
CA THR A 78 -9.68 5.32 13.33
C THR A 78 -11.15 5.70 13.26
N ASN A 79 -11.46 6.74 12.48
CA ASN A 79 -12.82 7.12 12.08
C ASN A 79 -13.75 7.48 13.25
N VAL A 80 -13.20 8.05 14.29
CA VAL A 80 -13.95 8.52 15.46
C VAL A 80 -13.78 10.02 15.67
N GLN A 81 -14.67 10.60 16.48
CA GLN A 81 -14.54 12.00 16.87
C GLN A 81 -13.16 12.24 17.51
N CYS A 82 -12.41 13.16 16.96
CA CYS A 82 -11.07 13.45 17.43
C CYS A 82 -10.73 14.92 17.16
N VAL A 83 -10.08 15.55 18.13
CA VAL A 83 -9.53 16.91 17.98
C VAL A 83 -8.02 16.77 17.95
N PRO A 84 -7.35 17.12 16.84
CA PRO A 84 -5.89 17.06 16.78
C PRO A 84 -5.25 17.97 17.83
N ALA A 85 -4.10 17.56 18.35
CA ALA A 85 -3.31 18.38 19.22
C ALA A 85 -2.84 19.68 18.50
N PRO A 86 -2.55 20.78 19.22
CA PRO A 86 -2.08 22.00 18.59
C PRO A 86 -0.84 21.74 17.71
N GLY A 87 -0.92 22.12 16.44
CA GLY A 87 0.13 21.89 15.45
C GLY A 87 0.08 20.52 14.74
N ASP A 88 -0.88 19.65 15.10
CA ASP A 88 -1.14 18.41 14.36
C ASP A 88 -2.27 18.59 13.33
N ASN A 89 -2.18 17.86 12.25
CA ASN A 89 -3.26 17.67 11.29
C ASN A 89 -4.00 16.34 11.52
N PRO A 90 -5.27 16.20 11.12
CA PRO A 90 -5.90 14.90 10.93
C PRO A 90 -5.09 14.08 9.91
N VAL A 91 -4.94 12.79 10.17
CA VAL A 91 -4.16 11.88 9.32
C VAL A 91 -5.11 11.00 8.51
N VAL A 92 -5.02 11.10 7.18
CA VAL A 92 -5.73 10.22 6.25
C VAL A 92 -4.85 9.01 5.94
N MET A 93 -5.38 7.80 6.09
CA MET A 93 -4.67 6.55 5.86
C MET A 93 -5.25 5.83 4.63
N ILE A 94 -4.42 5.61 3.59
CA ILE A 94 -4.86 5.10 2.28
C ILE A 94 -4.20 3.75 2.02
N HIS A 95 -5.01 2.70 1.89
CA HIS A 95 -4.57 1.32 1.67
C HIS A 95 -4.05 1.06 0.25
N GLY A 96 -3.33 -0.06 0.08
CA GLY A 96 -2.83 -0.54 -1.20
C GLY A 96 -3.91 -1.18 -2.10
N MET A 97 -3.49 -1.58 -3.30
CA MET A 97 -4.28 -2.39 -4.21
C MET A 97 -4.51 -3.80 -3.63
N ASN A 98 -5.63 -4.43 -3.97
CA ASN A 98 -6.01 -5.76 -3.46
C ASN A 98 -6.01 -5.86 -1.93
N SER A 99 -6.30 -4.76 -1.25
CA SER A 99 -6.30 -4.65 0.20
C SER A 99 -7.45 -3.72 0.62
N ASN A 100 -7.54 -3.42 1.90
CA ASN A 100 -8.44 -2.42 2.46
C ASN A 100 -7.81 -1.77 3.70
N SER A 101 -8.49 -0.79 4.27
CA SER A 101 -7.96 -0.03 5.41
C SER A 101 -7.58 -0.92 6.59
N TYR A 102 -8.43 -1.89 6.93
CA TYR A 102 -8.16 -2.78 8.05
C TYR A 102 -6.98 -3.70 7.78
N GLN A 103 -6.92 -4.31 6.59
CA GLN A 103 -5.81 -5.18 6.20
C GLN A 103 -4.47 -4.47 6.24
N THR A 104 -4.46 -3.20 5.86
CA THR A 104 -3.23 -2.41 5.79
C THR A 104 -2.81 -1.85 7.14
N TYR A 105 -3.77 -1.42 7.98
CA TYR A 105 -3.47 -0.57 9.13
C TYR A 105 -3.89 -1.15 10.49
N ALA A 106 -4.27 -2.43 10.56
CA ALA A 106 -4.71 -3.08 11.80
C ALA A 106 -3.68 -3.03 12.94
N ARG A 107 -2.39 -2.86 12.65
CA ARG A 107 -1.34 -2.62 13.63
C ARG A 107 -1.01 -1.14 13.76
N MET A 108 -0.73 -0.48 12.65
CA MET A 108 -0.21 0.90 12.65
C MET A 108 -1.20 1.89 13.23
N ALA A 109 -2.49 1.78 12.91
CA ALA A 109 -3.48 2.75 13.36
C ALA A 109 -3.63 2.79 14.89
N PRO A 110 -3.84 1.69 15.62
CA PRO A 110 -3.92 1.75 17.08
C PRO A 110 -2.63 2.25 17.73
N GLU A 111 -1.46 1.99 17.16
CA GLU A 111 -0.20 2.51 17.69
C GLU A 111 -0.07 4.02 17.47
N LEU A 112 -0.40 4.56 16.29
CA LEU A 112 -0.43 6.00 16.04
C LEU A 112 -1.51 6.71 16.88
N LYS A 113 -2.68 6.08 17.08
CA LYS A 113 -3.72 6.59 17.98
C LYS A 113 -3.22 6.72 19.41
N ALA A 114 -2.51 5.70 19.91
CA ALA A 114 -1.89 5.74 21.25
C ALA A 114 -0.84 6.85 21.38
N MET A 115 -0.24 7.30 20.28
CA MET A 115 0.66 8.46 20.22
C MET A 115 -0.10 9.78 20.03
N GLY A 116 -1.43 9.79 20.13
CA GLY A 116 -2.27 10.99 20.11
C GLY A 116 -2.60 11.52 18.72
N LYS A 117 -2.50 10.71 17.66
CA LYS A 117 -2.92 11.13 16.32
C LYS A 117 -4.42 10.94 16.11
N CYS A 118 -5.05 11.87 15.39
CA CYS A 118 -6.41 11.75 14.87
C CYS A 118 -6.38 11.07 13.51
N LEU A 119 -6.95 9.87 13.41
CA LEU A 119 -6.77 8.98 12.26
C LEU A 119 -8.08 8.74 11.52
N TYR A 120 -8.05 8.84 10.20
CA TYR A 120 -9.17 8.58 9.31
C TYR A 120 -8.71 7.63 8.20
N ALA A 121 -9.26 6.41 8.20
CA ALA A 121 -8.93 5.37 7.24
C ALA A 121 -10.13 5.08 6.36
N PHE A 122 -9.99 5.26 5.05
CA PHE A 122 -11.06 5.07 4.08
C PHE A 122 -10.77 3.87 3.18
N ASN A 123 -11.84 3.17 2.81
CA ASN A 123 -11.81 2.25 1.69
C ASN A 123 -12.16 3.00 0.41
N VAL A 124 -11.38 2.80 -0.66
CA VAL A 124 -11.60 3.39 -1.99
C VAL A 124 -11.48 2.34 -3.09
N GLY A 125 -12.09 2.59 -4.23
CA GLY A 125 -11.90 1.79 -5.43
C GLY A 125 -12.51 0.39 -5.36
N LYS A 126 -13.76 0.24 -4.88
CA LYS A 126 -14.53 -0.98 -5.02
C LYS A 126 -15.06 -1.08 -6.45
N LEU A 127 -14.88 -2.25 -7.12
CA LEU A 127 -15.47 -2.47 -8.43
C LEU A 127 -16.99 -2.34 -8.38
N GLY A 128 -17.55 -1.65 -9.36
CA GLY A 128 -18.97 -1.52 -9.54
C GLY A 128 -19.62 -2.83 -10.04
N PRO A 129 -20.96 -2.89 -10.09
CA PRO A 129 -21.67 -4.11 -10.48
C PRO A 129 -21.43 -4.54 -11.94
N ASP A 130 -21.04 -3.59 -12.80
CA ASP A 130 -20.76 -3.83 -14.23
C ASP A 130 -19.26 -4.00 -14.51
N GLU A 131 -18.41 -3.95 -13.47
CA GLU A 131 -16.97 -4.12 -13.55
C GLU A 131 -16.59 -5.48 -12.98
N PHE A 132 -15.62 -6.15 -13.60
CA PHE A 132 -15.21 -7.48 -13.19
C PHE A 132 -13.69 -7.64 -13.24
N SER A 133 -13.15 -8.22 -12.17
CA SER A 133 -11.86 -8.93 -12.20
C SER A 133 -11.95 -10.16 -11.29
N VAL A 134 -11.09 -11.15 -11.54
CA VAL A 134 -11.11 -12.38 -10.74
C VAL A 134 -10.85 -12.08 -9.25
N LEU A 135 -9.82 -11.26 -8.94
CA LEU A 135 -9.53 -10.88 -7.55
C LEU A 135 -10.55 -9.89 -6.99
N GLY A 136 -11.07 -8.97 -7.82
CA GLY A 136 -12.08 -8.00 -7.38
C GLY A 136 -13.45 -8.60 -7.06
N SER A 137 -13.69 -9.88 -7.42
CA SER A 137 -14.87 -10.61 -6.99
C SER A 137 -14.86 -10.96 -5.50
N ILE A 138 -13.71 -10.83 -4.82
CA ILE A 138 -13.59 -11.01 -3.37
C ILE A 138 -14.14 -9.75 -2.67
N PRO A 139 -15.17 -9.86 -1.82
CA PRO A 139 -15.88 -8.70 -1.28
C PRO A 139 -15.02 -7.70 -0.51
N THR A 140 -13.92 -8.16 0.09
CA THR A 140 -13.03 -7.33 0.91
C THR A 140 -11.97 -6.58 0.12
N MET A 141 -11.80 -6.88 -1.18
CA MET A 141 -10.80 -6.22 -2.02
C MET A 141 -11.22 -4.80 -2.40
N ARG A 142 -10.27 -3.88 -2.28
CA ARG A 142 -10.43 -2.46 -2.59
C ARG A 142 -9.23 -1.96 -3.41
N ASN A 143 -9.33 -0.73 -3.87
CA ASN A 143 -8.37 -0.10 -4.78
C ASN A 143 -8.17 -0.93 -6.06
N MET A 144 -9.31 -1.38 -6.62
CA MET A 144 -9.41 -2.27 -7.78
C MET A 144 -9.84 -1.54 -9.05
N THR A 145 -10.50 -0.37 -8.92
CA THR A 145 -10.93 0.46 -10.05
C THR A 145 -9.74 1.14 -10.72
N PRO A 146 -9.90 1.72 -11.91
CA PRO A 146 -8.91 2.66 -12.45
C PRO A 146 -8.52 3.71 -11.40
N LEU A 147 -7.24 4.07 -11.33
CA LEU A 147 -6.73 4.97 -10.28
C LEU A 147 -7.33 6.39 -10.36
N ASP A 148 -7.75 6.84 -11.53
CA ASP A 148 -8.48 8.11 -11.65
C ASP A 148 -9.84 8.05 -10.91
N THR A 149 -10.52 6.92 -10.95
CA THR A 149 -11.78 6.70 -10.21
C THR A 149 -11.53 6.66 -8.70
N ALA A 150 -10.51 5.90 -8.26
CA ALA A 150 -10.14 5.82 -6.85
C ALA A 150 -9.66 7.18 -6.30
N LEU A 151 -8.96 7.99 -7.11
CA LEU A 151 -8.52 9.33 -6.77
C LEU A 151 -9.72 10.28 -6.59
N ALA A 152 -10.70 10.22 -7.47
CA ALA A 152 -11.91 11.05 -7.34
C ALA A 152 -12.70 10.70 -6.07
N GLU A 153 -12.83 9.41 -5.75
CA GLU A 153 -13.46 8.95 -4.51
C GLU A 153 -12.68 9.41 -3.27
N LEU A 154 -11.34 9.25 -3.27
CA LEU A 154 -10.48 9.73 -2.20
C LEU A 154 -10.61 11.23 -1.98
N THR A 155 -10.59 12.01 -3.07
CA THR A 155 -10.75 13.47 -3.02
C THR A 155 -12.05 13.84 -2.32
N ALA A 156 -13.18 13.24 -2.70
CA ALA A 156 -14.47 13.50 -2.07
C ALA A 156 -14.48 13.16 -0.56
N LYS A 157 -13.83 12.06 -0.17
CA LYS A 157 -13.72 11.64 1.24
C LYS A 157 -12.85 12.61 2.06
N ILE A 158 -11.75 13.11 1.51
CA ILE A 158 -10.89 14.10 2.17
C ILE A 158 -11.63 15.44 2.32
N GLU A 159 -12.35 15.89 1.30
CA GLU A 159 -13.13 17.13 1.40
C GLU A 159 -14.28 17.01 2.42
N THR A 160 -14.92 15.84 2.49
CA THR A 160 -15.91 15.56 3.55
C THR A 160 -15.26 15.60 4.93
N LEU A 161 -14.08 14.99 5.10
CA LEU A 161 -13.33 15.03 6.37
C LEU A 161 -13.02 16.48 6.78
N LYS A 162 -12.51 17.29 5.85
CA LYS A 162 -12.22 18.71 6.14
C LYS A 162 -13.49 19.47 6.55
N ALA A 163 -14.61 19.23 5.86
CA ALA A 163 -15.88 19.87 6.18
C ALA A 163 -16.42 19.45 7.57
N GLU A 164 -16.36 18.16 7.90
CA GLU A 164 -16.88 17.62 9.16
C GLU A 164 -15.99 17.95 10.37
N THR A 165 -14.68 18.10 10.16
CA THR A 165 -13.73 18.37 11.26
C THR A 165 -13.32 19.83 11.37
N GLY A 166 -13.57 20.63 10.34
CA GLY A 166 -13.08 22.01 10.24
C GLY A 166 -11.57 22.09 9.95
N ALA A 167 -10.92 20.98 9.59
CA ALA A 167 -9.51 20.97 9.28
C ALA A 167 -9.22 21.69 7.96
N THR A 168 -8.23 22.58 7.97
CA THR A 168 -7.74 23.26 6.76
C THR A 168 -6.67 22.46 6.03
N GLU A 169 -5.98 21.61 6.74
CA GLU A 169 -4.92 20.72 6.22
C GLU A 169 -5.08 19.31 6.74
N VAL A 170 -4.58 18.34 5.99
CA VAL A 170 -4.48 16.94 6.39
C VAL A 170 -3.06 16.43 6.18
N ASP A 171 -2.61 15.48 7.02
CA ASP A 171 -1.47 14.63 6.70
C ASP A 171 -1.98 13.35 6.05
N ILE A 172 -1.18 12.75 5.18
CA ILE A 172 -1.59 11.54 4.45
C ILE A 172 -0.54 10.45 4.61
N VAL A 173 -0.97 9.25 4.98
CA VAL A 173 -0.14 8.05 5.01
C VAL A 173 -0.71 7.06 4.00
N GLY A 174 0.04 6.79 2.94
CA GLY A 174 -0.39 5.87 1.88
C GLY A 174 0.55 4.67 1.74
N HIS A 175 0.00 3.47 1.66
CA HIS A 175 0.76 2.25 1.39
C HIS A 175 0.56 1.80 -0.05
N SER A 176 1.65 1.42 -0.75
CA SER A 176 1.56 0.86 -2.10
C SER A 176 0.78 1.79 -3.06
N ALA A 177 -0.26 1.32 -3.74
CA ALA A 177 -1.18 2.16 -4.53
C ALA A 177 -1.76 3.35 -3.73
N GLY A 178 -1.90 3.21 -2.41
CA GLY A 178 -2.31 4.33 -1.54
C GLY A 178 -1.28 5.46 -1.49
N GLY A 179 0.01 5.12 -1.59
CA GLY A 179 1.08 6.12 -1.75
C GLY A 179 1.00 6.84 -3.10
N THR A 180 0.66 6.11 -4.16
CA THR A 180 0.39 6.67 -5.49
C THR A 180 -0.79 7.64 -5.46
N LEU A 181 -1.90 7.24 -4.82
CA LEU A 181 -3.09 8.11 -4.67
C LEU A 181 -2.79 9.34 -3.82
N ALA A 182 -1.98 9.21 -2.76
CA ALA A 182 -1.55 10.34 -1.95
C ALA A 182 -0.73 11.37 -2.76
N ALA A 183 0.21 10.88 -3.58
CA ALA A 183 0.99 11.72 -4.48
C ALA A 183 0.10 12.40 -5.54
N ALA A 184 -0.82 11.64 -6.14
CA ALA A 184 -1.75 12.14 -7.15
C ALA A 184 -2.70 13.20 -6.57
N TYR A 185 -3.21 12.99 -5.36
CA TYR A 185 -4.04 13.97 -4.65
C TYR A 185 -3.24 15.25 -4.35
N ALA A 186 -2.01 15.12 -3.83
CA ALA A 186 -1.16 16.27 -3.56
C ALA A 186 -0.89 17.08 -4.84
N LYS A 187 -0.66 16.40 -5.96
CA LYS A 187 -0.46 17.03 -7.26
C LYS A 187 -1.73 17.72 -7.77
N GLN A 188 -2.88 17.06 -7.69
CA GLN A 188 -4.19 17.62 -8.06
C GLN A 188 -4.48 18.91 -7.30
N GLU A 189 -4.23 18.92 -5.99
CA GLU A 189 -4.43 20.07 -5.12
C GLU A 189 -3.30 21.10 -5.18
N GLN A 190 -2.23 20.83 -5.93
CA GLN A 190 -1.04 21.69 -6.00
C GLN A 190 -0.44 21.94 -4.59
N GLY A 191 -0.49 20.93 -3.72
CA GLY A 191 -0.04 20.98 -2.33
C GLY A 191 -0.97 21.69 -1.35
N ARG A 192 -2.05 22.32 -1.81
CA ARG A 192 -2.95 23.08 -0.93
C ARG A 192 -3.70 22.17 0.04
N GLY A 193 -3.70 22.55 1.31
CA GLY A 193 -4.41 21.82 2.38
C GLY A 193 -3.79 20.46 2.72
N ILE A 194 -2.47 20.32 2.50
CA ILE A 194 -1.72 19.11 2.78
C ILE A 194 -0.44 19.50 3.52
N GLY A 195 -0.23 18.95 4.72
CA GLY A 195 0.98 19.16 5.50
C GLY A 195 2.08 18.18 5.13
N THR A 196 1.85 16.90 5.40
CA THR A 196 2.82 15.82 5.17
C THR A 196 2.21 14.69 4.35
N VAL A 197 2.98 14.17 3.39
CA VAL A 197 2.68 12.92 2.67
C VAL A 197 3.74 11.88 3.03
N VAL A 198 3.32 10.80 3.69
CA VAL A 198 4.17 9.64 3.98
C VAL A 198 3.80 8.51 3.04
N SER A 199 4.72 8.11 2.19
CA SER A 199 4.58 7.00 1.24
C SER A 199 5.29 5.77 1.80
N LEU A 200 4.54 4.73 2.15
CA LEU A 200 5.05 3.43 2.57
C LEU A 200 5.10 2.51 1.36
N ALA A 201 6.28 2.21 0.85
CA ALA A 201 6.46 1.40 -0.36
C ALA A 201 5.49 1.80 -1.49
N GLY A 202 5.24 3.10 -1.65
CA GLY A 202 4.30 3.62 -2.65
C GLY A 202 4.82 3.43 -4.07
N VAL A 203 3.93 3.13 -5.01
CA VAL A 203 4.29 3.05 -6.43
C VAL A 203 4.32 4.47 -7.00
N LEU A 204 5.45 5.18 -6.83
CA LEU A 204 5.56 6.58 -7.23
C LEU A 204 5.94 6.76 -8.70
N HIS A 205 6.70 5.82 -9.27
CA HIS A 205 7.22 5.90 -10.64
C HIS A 205 6.89 4.67 -11.49
N GLY A 206 5.84 3.93 -11.11
CA GLY A 206 5.43 2.69 -11.75
C GLY A 206 6.28 1.48 -11.33
N THR A 207 5.70 0.31 -11.36
CA THR A 207 6.41 -0.91 -10.98
C THR A 207 6.61 -1.85 -12.17
N SER A 208 7.77 -2.53 -12.20
CA SER A 208 7.99 -3.69 -13.08
C SER A 208 7.32 -4.95 -12.55
N LEU A 209 6.94 -4.96 -11.27
CA LEU A 209 6.38 -6.11 -10.55
C LEU A 209 7.25 -7.36 -10.76
N LEU A 210 8.51 -7.31 -10.33
CA LEU A 210 9.53 -8.33 -10.60
C LEU A 210 9.69 -8.64 -12.10
N GLY A 211 9.55 -7.61 -12.96
CA GLY A 211 9.70 -7.73 -14.41
C GLY A 211 8.47 -8.28 -15.14
N ILE A 212 7.39 -8.60 -14.44
CA ILE A 212 6.14 -9.12 -15.06
C ILE A 212 5.56 -8.09 -16.04
N SER A 213 5.63 -6.80 -15.71
CA SER A 213 5.10 -5.72 -16.56
C SER A 213 5.71 -5.72 -17.96
N TYR A 214 7.01 -6.06 -18.10
CA TYR A 214 7.66 -6.14 -19.40
C TYR A 214 7.05 -7.22 -20.28
N GLY A 215 6.70 -8.38 -19.68
CA GLY A 215 6.03 -9.47 -20.41
C GLY A 215 4.60 -9.10 -20.84
N LEU A 216 3.90 -8.32 -20.03
CA LEU A 216 2.56 -7.81 -20.37
C LEU A 216 2.65 -6.75 -21.45
N GLU A 217 3.61 -5.84 -21.39
CA GLU A 217 3.86 -4.82 -22.40
C GLU A 217 4.20 -5.47 -23.76
N GLU A 218 5.02 -6.54 -23.78
CA GLU A 218 5.28 -7.31 -25.02
C GLU A 218 4.00 -7.89 -25.61
N LEU A 219 3.04 -8.31 -24.76
CA LEU A 219 1.74 -8.83 -25.23
C LEU A 219 0.80 -7.73 -25.72
N ASN A 220 1.00 -6.47 -25.31
CA ASN A 220 0.15 -5.35 -25.73
C ASN A 220 0.24 -5.06 -27.25
N GLN A 221 1.29 -5.51 -27.93
CA GLN A 221 1.34 -5.47 -29.40
C GLN A 221 0.19 -6.28 -30.07
N PHE A 222 -0.48 -7.17 -29.33
CA PHE A 222 -1.64 -7.94 -29.79
C PHE A 222 -2.94 -7.40 -29.18
N ASP A 223 -3.38 -6.23 -29.62
CA ASP A 223 -4.62 -5.58 -29.17
C ASP A 223 -4.70 -5.37 -27.64
N ASN A 224 -3.62 -4.88 -27.04
CA ASN A 224 -3.49 -4.65 -25.60
C ASN A 224 -3.81 -5.91 -24.76
N ALA A 225 -3.43 -7.09 -25.26
CA ALA A 225 -3.77 -8.36 -24.60
C ALA A 225 -3.14 -8.50 -23.21
N GLY A 226 -1.97 -7.91 -22.98
CA GLY A 226 -1.31 -7.89 -21.66
C GLY A 226 -2.13 -7.13 -20.61
N ASP A 227 -2.47 -5.89 -20.89
CA ASP A 227 -3.26 -5.04 -20.01
C ASP A 227 -4.68 -5.58 -19.79
N LYS A 228 -5.32 -6.08 -20.85
CA LYS A 228 -6.61 -6.77 -20.75
C LYS A 228 -6.54 -7.97 -19.80
N ALA A 229 -5.48 -8.79 -19.90
CA ALA A 229 -5.29 -9.93 -19.02
C ALA A 229 -5.02 -9.51 -17.58
N ALA A 230 -4.15 -8.52 -17.35
CA ALA A 230 -3.86 -7.98 -16.02
C ALA A 230 -5.12 -7.37 -15.36
N GLY A 231 -5.86 -6.56 -16.11
CA GLY A 231 -7.11 -5.95 -15.66
C GLY A 231 -8.18 -6.98 -15.33
N TYR A 232 -8.33 -8.03 -16.16
CA TYR A 232 -9.31 -9.08 -15.93
C TYR A 232 -8.97 -10.02 -14.78
N ILE A 233 -7.68 -10.37 -14.60
CA ILE A 233 -7.26 -11.31 -13.55
C ILE A 233 -7.10 -10.59 -12.21
N VAL A 234 -6.43 -9.46 -12.20
CA VAL A 234 -6.12 -8.70 -10.98
C VAL A 234 -7.06 -7.50 -10.86
N SER A 235 -6.78 -6.42 -11.58
CA SER A 235 -7.62 -5.22 -11.57
C SER A 235 -7.15 -4.17 -12.59
N PRO A 236 -8.04 -3.25 -13.01
CA PRO A 236 -7.64 -2.05 -13.74
C PRO A 236 -6.56 -1.23 -13.05
N SER A 237 -6.58 -1.11 -11.72
CA SER A 237 -5.56 -0.37 -10.97
C SER A 237 -4.16 -0.95 -11.13
N LEU A 238 -4.02 -2.28 -11.34
CA LEU A 238 -2.71 -2.87 -11.62
C LEU A 238 -2.12 -2.33 -12.92
N VAL A 239 -2.93 -2.24 -13.97
CA VAL A 239 -2.51 -1.68 -15.28
C VAL A 239 -2.01 -0.26 -15.10
N ASP A 240 -2.74 0.56 -14.33
CA ASP A 240 -2.38 1.93 -14.03
C ASP A 240 -1.05 2.06 -13.25
N LEU A 241 -0.74 1.08 -12.38
CA LEU A 241 0.47 1.08 -11.54
C LEU A 241 1.72 0.56 -12.27
N MET A 242 1.59 -0.05 -13.43
CA MET A 242 2.75 -0.51 -14.21
C MET A 242 3.57 0.66 -14.75
N GLN A 243 4.86 0.41 -15.05
CA GLN A 243 5.76 1.43 -15.59
C GLN A 243 5.23 2.07 -16.89
N HIS A 244 4.51 1.31 -17.72
CA HIS A 244 3.88 1.78 -18.95
C HIS A 244 2.45 2.32 -18.74
N GLY A 245 1.95 2.33 -17.49
CA GLY A 245 0.59 2.77 -17.17
C GLY A 245 0.36 4.25 -17.49
N GLN A 246 -0.78 4.56 -18.11
CA GLN A 246 -1.10 5.93 -18.50
C GLN A 246 -1.29 6.84 -17.28
N PHE A 247 -1.84 6.32 -16.19
CA PHE A 247 -1.97 7.06 -14.94
C PHE A 247 -0.59 7.45 -14.39
N MET A 248 0.37 6.51 -14.37
CA MET A 248 1.73 6.80 -13.93
C MET A 248 2.42 7.86 -14.80
N ALA A 249 2.28 7.77 -16.12
CA ALA A 249 2.80 8.79 -17.03
C ALA A 249 2.21 10.17 -16.71
N LYS A 250 0.88 10.26 -16.55
CA LYS A 250 0.14 11.49 -16.24
C LYS A 250 0.59 12.13 -14.92
N ILE A 251 0.69 11.35 -13.83
CA ILE A 251 1.04 11.94 -12.54
C ILE A 251 2.53 12.30 -12.43
N ASN A 252 3.40 11.63 -13.19
CA ASN A 252 4.84 11.94 -13.20
C ASN A 252 5.21 13.10 -14.10
N GLU A 253 4.35 13.54 -15.01
CA GLU A 253 4.59 14.69 -15.86
C GLU A 253 4.86 15.97 -15.02
N GLY A 254 6.02 16.57 -15.16
CA GLY A 254 6.42 17.77 -14.42
C GLY A 254 6.78 17.54 -12.94
N GLY A 255 6.92 16.28 -12.51
CA GLY A 255 7.25 15.91 -11.14
C GLY A 255 6.02 15.67 -10.25
N LEU A 256 6.20 14.88 -9.20
CA LEU A 256 5.15 14.53 -8.24
C LEU A 256 5.03 15.57 -7.12
N GLU A 257 6.16 16.02 -6.62
CA GLU A 257 6.26 16.81 -5.40
C GLU A 257 5.77 18.24 -5.62
N GLN A 258 4.96 18.73 -4.72
CA GLN A 258 4.36 20.06 -4.76
C GLN A 258 4.96 20.96 -3.68
N PRO A 259 5.11 22.27 -3.94
CA PRO A 259 5.62 23.22 -2.95
C PRO A 259 4.79 23.22 -1.65
N GLY A 260 5.48 23.36 -0.52
CA GLY A 260 4.84 23.49 0.80
C GLY A 260 4.45 22.18 1.47
N VAL A 261 4.53 21.05 0.77
CA VAL A 261 4.25 19.73 1.32
C VAL A 261 5.54 19.05 1.79
N ASN A 262 5.51 18.43 2.97
CA ASN A 262 6.60 17.60 3.45
C ASN A 262 6.44 16.16 2.92
N TYR A 263 7.39 15.69 2.12
CA TYR A 263 7.36 14.36 1.50
C TYR A 263 8.33 13.41 2.18
N VAL A 264 7.82 12.27 2.67
CA VAL A 264 8.61 11.19 3.26
C VAL A 264 8.28 9.88 2.55
N ALA A 265 9.28 9.17 2.05
CA ALA A 265 9.13 7.79 1.60
C ALA A 265 9.82 6.85 2.58
N ILE A 266 9.16 5.74 2.90
CA ILE A 266 9.73 4.64 3.66
C ILE A 266 9.70 3.42 2.75
N SER A 267 10.88 3.01 2.29
CA SER A 267 11.08 1.92 1.33
C SER A 267 11.76 0.73 2.00
N THR A 268 11.68 -0.44 1.41
CA THR A 268 12.40 -1.62 1.86
C THR A 268 13.21 -2.25 0.73
N GLN A 269 14.43 -2.74 1.05
CA GLN A 269 15.30 -3.44 0.08
C GLN A 269 14.72 -4.78 -0.39
N VAL A 270 13.79 -5.32 0.36
CA VAL A 270 13.18 -6.63 0.10
C VAL A 270 11.74 -6.50 -0.40
N ASP A 271 11.42 -5.38 -1.05
CA ASP A 271 10.11 -5.15 -1.67
C ASP A 271 9.97 -6.03 -2.92
N GLU A 272 8.99 -6.91 -2.90
CA GLU A 272 8.68 -7.84 -3.98
C GLU A 272 7.60 -7.31 -4.95
N ALA A 273 6.93 -6.21 -4.60
CA ALA A 273 5.86 -5.64 -5.40
C ALA A 273 6.25 -4.34 -6.12
N VAL A 274 7.01 -3.46 -5.47
CA VAL A 274 7.47 -2.21 -6.08
C VAL A 274 8.92 -2.36 -6.51
N THR A 275 9.10 -2.79 -7.75
CA THR A 275 10.43 -3.00 -8.33
C THR A 275 10.62 -2.16 -9.58
N PRO A 276 11.82 -1.59 -9.78
CA PRO A 276 12.92 -1.51 -8.80
C PRO A 276 12.54 -0.66 -7.58
N MET A 277 13.20 -0.86 -6.44
CA MET A 277 12.95 -0.14 -5.19
C MET A 277 12.94 1.40 -5.38
N ALA A 278 13.77 1.93 -6.27
CA ALA A 278 13.80 3.36 -6.60
C ALA A 278 12.43 3.90 -7.07
N ALA A 279 11.54 3.04 -7.57
CA ALA A 279 10.18 3.43 -7.97
C ALA A 279 9.30 3.84 -6.78
N SER A 280 9.73 3.58 -5.54
CA SER A 280 9.04 3.99 -4.31
C SER A 280 9.64 5.24 -3.64
N GLN A 281 10.60 5.90 -4.27
CA GLN A 281 11.30 7.06 -3.71
C GLN A 281 10.86 8.36 -4.39
N TRP A 282 10.85 9.45 -3.63
CA TRP A 282 10.65 10.80 -4.14
C TRP A 282 11.90 11.29 -4.87
N ASN A 283 11.73 12.15 -5.87
CA ASN A 283 12.82 12.68 -6.68
C ASN A 283 13.31 14.06 -6.24
N ALA A 284 12.47 14.84 -5.54
CA ALA A 284 12.88 16.19 -5.13
C ALA A 284 13.97 16.14 -4.04
N PRO A 285 15.00 17.00 -4.12
CA PRO A 285 16.08 17.02 -3.12
C PRO A 285 15.62 17.39 -1.70
N THR A 286 14.45 18.00 -1.59
CA THR A 286 13.83 18.38 -0.32
C THR A 286 13.01 17.26 0.33
N SER A 287 12.80 16.16 -0.39
CA SER A 287 12.08 15.00 0.11
C SER A 287 12.98 14.11 0.94
N ASN A 288 12.38 13.40 1.89
CA ASN A 288 13.09 12.47 2.76
C ASN A 288 12.81 11.02 2.32
N ASN A 289 13.81 10.35 1.79
CA ASN A 289 13.73 8.93 1.44
C ASN A 289 14.45 8.10 2.52
N ILE A 290 13.70 7.28 3.24
CA ILE A 290 14.17 6.45 4.33
C ILE A 290 14.15 4.99 3.89
N LEU A 291 15.28 4.33 3.97
CA LEU A 291 15.37 2.90 3.78
C LEU A 291 15.16 2.18 5.11
N LEU A 292 14.21 1.25 5.17
CA LEU A 292 13.85 0.56 6.41
C LEU A 292 15.06 -0.13 7.05
N GLN A 293 15.95 -0.68 6.23
CA GLN A 293 17.15 -1.37 6.69
C GLN A 293 18.28 -0.44 7.14
N ASP A 294 18.19 0.86 6.88
CA ASP A 294 19.19 1.82 7.37
C ASP A 294 19.17 1.87 8.90
N GLY A 295 20.26 1.36 9.51
CA GLY A 295 20.37 1.22 10.95
C GLY A 295 19.62 0.03 11.56
N CYS A 296 18.99 -0.84 10.76
CA CYS A 296 18.36 -2.08 11.22
C CYS A 296 18.31 -3.18 10.15
N SER A 297 19.40 -3.87 9.94
CA SER A 297 19.46 -5.00 9.02
C SER A 297 18.66 -6.24 9.47
N ALA A 298 18.12 -6.22 10.68
CA ALA A 298 17.27 -7.30 11.19
C ALA A 298 15.81 -7.21 10.71
N ASP A 299 15.39 -6.03 10.21
CA ASP A 299 14.03 -5.86 9.69
C ASP A 299 13.97 -6.27 8.21
N LEU A 300 13.40 -7.45 7.94
CA LEU A 300 13.17 -8.00 6.62
C LEU A 300 11.73 -7.81 6.15
N SER A 301 11.03 -6.81 6.66
CA SER A 301 9.69 -6.50 6.19
C SER A 301 9.69 -6.25 4.68
N GLY A 302 8.98 -7.10 3.93
CA GLY A 302 8.68 -6.91 2.52
C GLY A 302 7.54 -5.94 2.31
N HIS A 303 6.94 -5.95 1.13
CA HIS A 303 5.91 -4.99 0.75
C HIS A 303 4.72 -4.89 1.72
N ILE A 304 4.16 -6.03 2.10
CA ILE A 304 3.03 -6.10 3.05
C ILE A 304 3.54 -5.94 4.49
N GLY A 305 4.64 -6.59 4.83
CA GLY A 305 5.22 -6.59 6.18
C GLY A 305 5.56 -5.21 6.70
N LEU A 306 5.88 -4.27 5.81
CA LEU A 306 6.21 -2.88 6.13
C LEU A 306 5.13 -2.21 6.99
N THR A 307 3.84 -2.47 6.75
CA THR A 307 2.74 -1.87 7.51
C THR A 307 2.58 -2.44 8.92
N PHE A 308 3.27 -3.55 9.20
CA PHE A 308 3.31 -4.23 10.49
C PHE A 308 4.66 -4.08 11.22
N SER A 309 5.67 -3.47 10.58
CA SER A 309 6.97 -3.25 11.20
C SER A 309 6.91 -2.20 12.31
N PRO A 310 7.34 -2.52 13.55
CA PRO A 310 7.46 -1.52 14.61
C PRO A 310 8.35 -0.35 14.22
N ARG A 311 9.42 -0.64 13.46
CA ARG A 311 10.34 0.36 12.95
C ARG A 311 9.65 1.29 11.96
N ALA A 312 8.93 0.76 10.98
CA ALA A 312 8.20 1.57 10.01
C ALA A 312 7.13 2.43 10.71
N ILE A 313 6.42 1.89 11.69
CA ILE A 313 5.41 2.64 12.46
C ILE A 313 6.05 3.81 13.21
N ALA A 314 7.20 3.60 13.85
CA ALA A 314 7.93 4.67 14.54
C ALA A 314 8.44 5.74 13.57
N LEU A 315 8.92 5.34 12.38
CA LEU A 315 9.32 6.26 11.31
C LEU A 315 8.14 7.10 10.80
N VAL A 316 6.97 6.48 10.59
CA VAL A 316 5.72 7.20 10.25
C VAL A 316 5.35 8.18 11.35
N ALA A 317 5.37 7.77 12.61
CA ALA A 317 5.06 8.63 13.74
C ALA A 317 5.99 9.86 13.77
N ASN A 318 7.28 9.65 13.54
CA ASN A 318 8.27 10.74 13.51
C ASN A 318 8.06 11.67 12.30
N ALA A 319 7.72 11.11 11.13
CA ALA A 319 7.35 11.91 9.96
C ALA A 319 6.11 12.79 10.21
N LEU A 320 5.19 12.32 11.05
CA LEU A 320 4.00 13.03 11.49
C LEU A 320 4.23 13.92 12.72
N GLY A 321 5.49 14.25 13.05
CA GLY A 321 5.83 15.21 14.11
C GLY A 321 5.94 14.62 15.51
N ARG A 322 5.96 13.29 15.66
CA ARG A 322 6.34 12.66 16.95
C ARG A 322 7.85 12.56 17.05
N ASN A 323 8.34 12.37 18.26
CA ASN A 323 9.76 12.11 18.52
C ASN A 323 9.87 10.84 19.37
N VAL A 324 9.68 9.70 18.69
CA VAL A 324 9.78 8.39 19.32
C VAL A 324 11.05 7.69 18.91
N GLU A 325 11.58 6.84 19.79
CA GLU A 325 12.69 5.97 19.46
C GLU A 325 12.29 5.01 18.31
N VAL A 326 13.18 4.86 17.35
CA VAL A 326 12.97 3.97 16.21
C VAL A 326 13.58 2.61 16.52
N PRO A 327 12.76 1.60 16.83
CA PRO A 327 13.26 0.30 17.26
C PRO A 327 13.97 -0.45 16.13
N CYS A 328 14.86 -1.36 16.51
CA CYS A 328 15.41 -2.36 15.61
C CYS A 328 15.13 -3.73 16.20
N VAL A 329 14.14 -4.40 15.63
CA VAL A 329 13.74 -5.76 16.01
C VAL A 329 13.72 -6.65 14.79
N PRO A 330 14.02 -7.96 14.94
CA PRO A 330 13.89 -8.91 13.83
C PRO A 330 12.44 -9.00 13.35
N VAL A 331 12.23 -8.76 12.07
CA VAL A 331 10.93 -8.94 11.41
C VAL A 331 11.15 -9.78 10.16
N THR A 332 10.26 -10.74 9.90
CA THR A 332 10.18 -11.43 8.61
C THR A 332 9.24 -10.67 7.67
N ALA A 333 9.09 -11.14 6.43
CA ALA A 333 8.31 -10.45 5.42
C ALA A 333 6.90 -10.01 5.88
N VAL A 334 6.22 -10.80 6.71
CA VAL A 334 4.82 -10.56 7.14
C VAL A 334 4.55 -10.73 8.64
N VAL A 335 5.56 -11.16 9.44
CA VAL A 335 5.37 -11.51 10.86
C VAL A 335 6.48 -10.90 11.70
N GLU A 336 6.13 -10.18 12.76
CA GLU A 336 7.07 -9.65 13.74
C GLU A 336 7.74 -10.79 14.52
N GLY A 337 9.06 -10.64 14.81
CA GLY A 337 9.84 -11.62 15.56
C GLY A 337 10.19 -12.90 14.79
N GLY A 338 9.61 -13.10 13.61
CA GLY A 338 9.85 -14.29 12.79
C GLY A 338 9.31 -15.59 13.41
N ILE A 339 9.51 -16.70 12.69
CA ILE A 339 9.16 -18.05 13.17
C ILE A 339 10.18 -18.52 14.23
N ASN A 340 11.29 -17.80 14.38
CA ASN A 340 12.38 -18.12 15.28
C ASN A 340 12.99 -16.87 15.88
N ASP A 341 12.74 -16.60 17.14
CA ASP A 341 13.33 -15.49 17.91
C ASP A 341 14.88 -15.50 17.93
N ASN A 342 15.48 -16.57 17.43
CA ASN A 342 16.92 -16.77 17.31
C ASN A 342 17.44 -16.59 15.87
N ALA A 343 16.63 -16.17 14.92
CA ALA A 343 17.10 -15.91 13.57
C ALA A 343 18.07 -14.71 13.62
N ASN A 344 19.37 -14.99 13.58
CA ASN A 344 20.42 -14.01 13.36
C ASN A 344 20.29 -13.45 11.95
N VAL A 345 19.35 -12.51 11.76
CA VAL A 345 19.23 -11.77 10.50
C VAL A 345 20.45 -10.88 10.39
N ARG A 346 21.27 -11.11 9.39
CA ARG A 346 22.51 -10.39 9.15
C ARG A 346 22.38 -9.51 7.91
N PRO A 347 23.14 -8.40 7.82
CA PRO A 347 23.12 -7.52 6.64
C PRO A 347 23.29 -8.28 5.32
N GLU A 348 24.13 -9.32 5.31
CA GLU A 348 24.33 -10.15 4.11
C GLU A 348 23.07 -10.89 3.66
N HIS A 349 22.14 -11.23 4.57
CA HIS A 349 20.87 -11.88 4.19
C HIS A 349 19.94 -10.89 3.51
N VAL A 350 19.85 -9.65 4.01
CA VAL A 350 19.07 -8.58 3.39
C VAL A 350 19.60 -8.30 1.98
N ASN A 351 20.91 -8.13 1.87
CA ASN A 351 21.56 -7.88 0.60
C ASN A 351 21.33 -9.03 -0.39
N ALA A 352 21.46 -10.29 0.06
CA ALA A 352 21.22 -11.46 -0.79
C ALA A 352 19.78 -11.52 -1.32
N VAL A 353 18.78 -11.15 -0.50
CA VAL A 353 17.38 -11.09 -0.94
C VAL A 353 17.18 -9.93 -1.92
N SER A 354 17.70 -8.75 -1.61
CA SER A 354 17.65 -7.57 -2.48
C SER A 354 18.31 -7.82 -3.83
N ASP A 355 19.50 -8.45 -3.83
CA ASP A 355 20.22 -8.81 -5.05
C ASP A 355 19.42 -9.82 -5.88
N GLY A 356 18.81 -10.80 -5.22
CA GLY A 356 17.96 -11.81 -5.86
C GLY A 356 16.73 -11.18 -6.53
N ILE A 357 16.08 -10.22 -5.88
CA ILE A 357 14.96 -9.44 -6.45
C ILE A 357 15.43 -8.66 -7.68
N THR A 358 16.54 -7.94 -7.57
CA THR A 358 17.11 -7.15 -8.66
C THR A 358 17.53 -8.03 -9.85
N GLU A 359 18.16 -9.18 -9.57
CA GLU A 359 18.55 -10.13 -10.61
C GLU A 359 17.33 -10.73 -11.33
N MET A 360 16.27 -11.07 -10.58
CA MET A 360 15.02 -11.60 -11.17
C MET A 360 14.37 -10.55 -12.07
N ASP A 361 14.25 -9.31 -11.60
CA ASP A 361 13.72 -8.20 -12.38
C ASP A 361 14.50 -8.02 -13.68
N GLY A 362 15.82 -7.94 -13.60
CA GLY A 362 16.69 -7.82 -14.76
C GLY A 362 16.62 -9.00 -15.74
N ARG A 363 16.52 -10.24 -15.25
CA ARG A 363 16.38 -11.43 -16.09
C ARG A 363 15.03 -11.43 -16.85
N ILE A 364 13.95 -11.03 -16.19
CA ILE A 364 12.63 -10.97 -16.81
C ILE A 364 12.61 -9.82 -17.84
N ALA A 365 13.16 -8.65 -17.51
CA ALA A 365 13.31 -7.54 -18.44
C ALA A 365 14.09 -7.96 -19.70
N GLN A 366 15.23 -8.63 -19.54
CA GLN A 366 16.01 -9.14 -20.66
C GLN A 366 15.25 -10.18 -21.50
N ALA A 367 14.52 -11.09 -20.85
CA ALA A 367 13.73 -12.11 -21.52
C ALA A 367 12.55 -11.50 -22.31
N ALA A 368 12.00 -10.37 -21.84
CA ALA A 368 10.96 -9.60 -22.51
C ALA A 368 11.49 -8.67 -23.62
N GLY A 369 12.82 -8.55 -23.75
CA GLY A 369 13.42 -7.65 -24.72
C GLY A 369 13.40 -6.18 -24.35
N ALA A 370 13.06 -5.86 -23.09
CA ALA A 370 13.17 -4.49 -22.56
C ALA A 370 14.65 -4.04 -22.51
N ARG A 371 14.90 -2.80 -22.89
CA ARG A 371 16.26 -2.21 -22.91
C ARG A 371 16.38 -1.12 -21.85
#